data_5d0302b9114c1f03e53de4bec10bac1e
#
_entry.id   5d0302b9114c1f03e53de4bec10bac1e
#
_cell.length_a   1.000
_cell.length_b   1.000
_cell.length_c   1.000
_cell.angle_alpha   90.00
_cell.angle_beta   90.00
_cell.angle_gamma   90.00
#
_symmetry.space_group_name_H-M   'P 1'
#
loop_
_entity.id
_entity.type
_entity.pdbx_description
1 polymer ?
#
loop_
_entity_poly.entity_id
_entity_poly.type
_entity_poly.pdbx_seq_one_letter_code
_entity_poly.pdbx_strand_id
1 'polypeptide(L)'
;MSTADFRRALARRWLSKSRTDLALATVVLEKGPDIDPWACCFHAQQAAEKALKACLVARGTEPPYTHDLGALAAVMPDDLSLNVSGSDLADLTTYATGPRYVLDAGTETEDPTWAEAERAVVVAGRIVATIREHLGEPG
;
A
#
# COMPACT_ATOMS: atom_id res chain seq x y z
N MET A 1 -5.63 19.99 22.68
CA MET A 1 -5.71 19.44 21.32
C MET A 1 -7.11 18.93 21.09
N SER A 2 -7.76 19.35 20.00
CA SER A 2 -9.09 18.86 19.66
C SER A 2 -9.02 17.43 19.10
N THR A 3 -10.19 16.77 19.08
CA THR A 3 -10.30 15.44 18.44
C THR A 3 -9.92 15.50 16.96
N ALA A 4 -10.31 16.58 16.27
CA ALA A 4 -9.95 16.78 14.86
C ALA A 4 -8.43 16.93 14.67
N ASP A 5 -7.77 17.65 15.56
CA ASP A 5 -6.31 17.81 15.52
C ASP A 5 -5.60 16.48 15.78
N PHE A 6 -6.10 15.69 16.73
CA PHE A 6 -5.56 14.36 17.02
C PHE A 6 -5.68 13.43 15.81
N ARG A 7 -6.85 13.41 15.17
CA ARG A 7 -7.07 12.59 13.97
C ARG A 7 -6.14 13.00 12.83
N ARG A 8 -5.97 14.30 12.65
CA ARG A 8 -5.09 14.82 11.60
C ARG A 8 -3.65 14.43 11.86
N ALA A 9 -3.17 14.54 13.09
CA ALA A 9 -1.83 14.14 13.47
C ALA A 9 -1.61 12.65 13.28
N LEU A 10 -2.58 11.82 13.65
CA LEU A 10 -2.50 10.37 13.49
C LEU A 10 -2.50 9.98 12.00
N ALA A 11 -3.34 10.61 11.20
CA ALA A 11 -3.37 10.39 9.75
C ALA A 11 -2.03 10.73 9.10
N ARG A 12 -1.41 11.82 9.51
CA ARG A 12 -0.07 12.20 9.01
C ARG A 12 0.98 11.15 9.35
N ARG A 13 0.91 10.54 10.53
CA ARG A 13 1.82 9.47 10.91
C ARG A 13 1.65 8.23 10.03
N TRP A 14 0.41 7.84 9.76
CA TRP A 14 0.13 6.74 8.84
C TRP A 14 0.68 7.04 7.44
N LEU A 15 0.43 8.26 6.97
CA LEU A 15 0.88 8.68 5.64
C LEU A 15 2.41 8.76 5.56
N SER A 16 3.08 9.22 6.62
CA SER A 16 4.54 9.24 6.68
C SER A 16 5.12 7.83 6.57
N LYS A 17 4.53 6.86 7.27
CA LYS A 17 4.95 5.46 7.18
C LYS A 17 4.68 4.87 5.80
N SER A 18 3.56 5.23 5.19
CA SER A 18 3.23 4.85 3.82
C SER A 18 4.30 5.35 2.83
N ARG A 19 4.69 6.61 2.96
CA ARG A 19 5.73 7.20 2.09
C ARG A 19 7.08 6.53 2.27
N THR A 20 7.42 6.15 3.50
CA THR A 20 8.65 5.39 3.78
C THR A 20 8.63 4.04 3.07
N ASP A 21 7.51 3.33 3.15
CA ASP A 21 7.38 2.04 2.46
C ASP A 21 7.49 2.21 0.94
N LEU A 22 6.87 3.25 0.38
CA LEU A 22 6.96 3.51 -1.06
C LEU A 22 8.41 3.82 -1.47
N ALA A 23 9.12 4.62 -0.68
CA ALA A 23 10.53 4.92 -0.92
C ALA A 23 11.39 3.65 -0.87
N LEU A 24 11.14 2.76 0.10
CA LEU A 24 11.84 1.48 0.19
C LEU A 24 11.57 0.60 -1.03
N ALA A 25 10.31 0.52 -1.47
CA ALA A 25 9.96 -0.23 -2.68
C ALA A 25 10.71 0.31 -3.90
N THR A 26 10.77 1.63 -4.04
CA THR A 26 11.47 2.29 -5.14
C THR A 26 12.97 2.01 -5.10
N VAL A 27 13.59 2.05 -3.92
CA VAL A 27 15.02 1.74 -3.75
C VAL A 27 15.31 0.30 -4.17
N VAL A 28 14.47 -0.64 -3.76
CA VAL A 28 14.64 -2.05 -4.16
C VAL A 28 14.56 -2.18 -5.68
N LEU A 29 13.60 -1.51 -6.31
CA LEU A 29 13.43 -1.53 -7.76
C LEU A 29 14.66 -0.98 -8.48
N GLU A 30 15.23 0.11 -7.97
CA GLU A 30 16.42 0.74 -8.55
C GLU A 30 17.68 -0.10 -8.37
N LYS A 31 17.82 -0.79 -7.25
CA LYS A 31 18.96 -1.69 -6.97
C LYS A 31 18.95 -2.91 -7.86
N GLY A 32 17.78 -3.35 -8.27
CA GLY A 32 17.63 -4.43 -9.23
C GLY A 32 18.02 -5.80 -8.71
N PRO A 33 18.80 -6.58 -9.51
CA PRO A 33 18.91 -8.03 -9.30
C PRO A 33 19.60 -8.48 -8.01
N ASP A 34 20.22 -7.57 -7.27
CA ASP A 34 20.89 -7.93 -6.01
C ASP A 34 19.93 -8.09 -4.84
N ILE A 35 18.66 -7.73 -5.03
CA ILE A 35 17.63 -7.81 -4.00
C ILE A 35 16.46 -8.61 -4.56
N ASP A 36 15.76 -9.31 -3.67
CA ASP A 36 14.58 -10.08 -4.03
C ASP A 36 13.44 -9.14 -4.45
N PRO A 37 12.84 -9.30 -5.64
CA PRO A 37 11.70 -8.48 -6.06
C PRO A 37 10.51 -8.56 -5.09
N TRP A 38 10.38 -9.62 -4.32
CA TRP A 38 9.35 -9.72 -3.30
C TRP A 38 9.44 -8.56 -2.30
N ALA A 39 10.64 -8.14 -1.91
CA ALA A 39 10.82 -7.01 -0.98
C ALA A 39 10.20 -5.73 -1.53
N CYS A 40 10.35 -5.49 -2.84
CA CYS A 40 9.71 -4.36 -3.52
C CYS A 40 8.18 -4.46 -3.44
N CYS A 41 7.63 -5.60 -3.80
CA CYS A 41 6.19 -5.85 -3.81
C CYS A 41 5.58 -5.73 -2.41
N PHE A 42 6.26 -6.25 -1.39
CA PHE A 42 5.81 -6.16 -0.01
C PHE A 42 5.72 -4.71 0.47
N HIS A 43 6.77 -3.93 0.27
CA HIS A 43 6.77 -2.52 0.68
C HIS A 43 5.77 -1.68 -0.12
N ALA A 44 5.56 -2.00 -1.41
CA ALA A 44 4.53 -1.35 -2.20
C ALA A 44 3.13 -1.62 -1.63
N GLN A 45 2.84 -2.87 -1.27
CA GLN A 45 1.58 -3.23 -0.62
C GLN A 45 1.39 -2.49 0.70
N GLN A 46 2.43 -2.46 1.55
CA GLN A 46 2.39 -1.75 2.83
C GLN A 46 2.16 -0.25 2.64
N ALA A 47 2.77 0.34 1.63
CA ALA A 47 2.56 1.76 1.32
C ALA A 47 1.09 2.04 0.99
N ALA A 48 0.49 1.24 0.13
CA ALA A 48 -0.92 1.38 -0.25
C ALA A 48 -1.84 1.18 0.94
N GLU A 49 -1.64 0.13 1.73
CA GLU A 49 -2.45 -0.16 2.91
C GLU A 49 -2.43 0.99 3.91
N LYS A 50 -1.24 1.49 4.23
CA LYS A 50 -1.09 2.58 5.21
C LYS A 50 -1.69 3.89 4.71
N ALA A 51 -1.60 4.17 3.40
CA ALA A 51 -2.23 5.35 2.81
C ALA A 51 -3.76 5.29 2.95
N LEU A 52 -4.36 4.14 2.62
CA LEU A 52 -5.81 3.97 2.75
C LEU A 52 -6.25 4.09 4.22
N LYS A 53 -5.48 3.53 5.13
CA LYS A 53 -5.77 3.64 6.58
C LYS A 53 -5.62 5.08 7.06
N ALA A 54 -4.66 5.84 6.54
CA ALA A 54 -4.52 7.27 6.84
C ALA A 54 -5.80 8.04 6.49
N CYS A 55 -6.38 7.74 5.33
CA CYS A 55 -7.64 8.37 4.89
C CYS A 55 -8.78 8.08 5.86
N LEU A 56 -8.92 6.84 6.30
CA LEU A 56 -9.97 6.44 7.25
C LEU A 56 -9.77 7.13 8.60
N VAL A 57 -8.57 7.17 9.12
CA VAL A 57 -8.22 7.82 10.37
C VAL A 57 -8.56 9.32 10.31
N ALA A 58 -8.24 9.98 9.20
CA ALA A 58 -8.54 11.40 9.02
C ALA A 58 -10.06 11.68 9.09
N ARG A 59 -10.87 10.72 8.66
CA ARG A 59 -12.34 10.82 8.71
C ARG A 59 -12.93 10.45 10.08
N GLY A 60 -12.09 9.98 11.00
CA GLY A 60 -12.56 9.50 12.29
C GLY A 60 -13.14 8.09 12.25
N THR A 61 -12.84 7.34 11.21
CA THR A 61 -13.26 5.95 11.06
C THR A 61 -12.09 5.05 11.49
N GLU A 62 -12.35 4.13 12.40
CA GLU A 62 -11.34 3.16 12.77
C GLU A 62 -11.07 2.21 11.58
N PRO A 63 -9.81 2.10 11.12
CA PRO A 63 -9.52 1.22 10.00
C PRO A 63 -9.84 -0.25 10.34
N PRO A 64 -10.48 -0.98 9.42
CA PRO A 64 -10.68 -2.42 9.60
C PRO A 64 -9.33 -3.12 9.78
N TYR A 65 -9.31 -4.14 10.62
CA TYR A 65 -8.11 -4.94 10.82
C TYR A 65 -7.96 -5.93 9.67
N THR A 66 -7.44 -5.44 8.55
CA THR A 66 -7.28 -6.22 7.32
C THR A 66 -6.10 -5.70 6.51
N HIS A 67 -5.51 -6.59 5.71
CA HIS A 67 -4.52 -6.27 4.70
C HIS A 67 -5.12 -6.23 3.29
N ASP A 68 -6.42 -6.51 3.16
CA ASP A 68 -7.12 -6.54 1.88
C ASP A 68 -7.37 -5.12 1.38
N LEU A 69 -6.65 -4.72 0.36
CA LEU A 69 -6.76 -3.38 -0.22
C LEU A 69 -8.14 -3.13 -0.85
N GLY A 70 -8.75 -4.16 -1.43
CA GLY A 70 -10.10 -4.07 -1.97
C GLY A 70 -11.12 -3.73 -0.89
N ALA A 71 -11.01 -4.38 0.27
CA ALA A 71 -11.88 -4.09 1.42
C ALA A 71 -11.68 -2.68 1.94
N LEU A 72 -10.44 -2.21 2.02
CA LEU A 72 -10.14 -0.83 2.43
C LEU A 72 -10.66 0.18 1.40
N ALA A 73 -10.47 -0.09 0.11
CA ALA A 73 -10.97 0.77 -0.96
C ALA A 73 -12.49 0.89 -0.94
N ALA A 74 -13.19 -0.18 -0.58
CA ALA A 74 -14.66 -0.20 -0.53
C ALA A 74 -15.25 0.76 0.50
N VAL A 75 -14.48 1.15 1.51
CA VAL A 75 -14.93 2.07 2.57
C VAL A 75 -14.35 3.48 2.43
N MET A 76 -13.72 3.77 1.30
CA MET A 76 -13.26 5.13 0.99
C MET A 76 -14.44 6.06 0.68
N PRO A 77 -14.26 7.40 0.78
CA PRO A 77 -15.28 8.36 0.37
C PRO A 77 -15.74 8.12 -1.07
N ASP A 78 -17.04 8.28 -1.33
CA ASP A 78 -17.63 8.05 -2.67
C ASP A 78 -17.04 8.97 -3.74
N ASP A 79 -16.61 10.18 -3.35
CA ASP A 79 -16.03 11.16 -4.27
C ASP A 79 -14.54 10.95 -4.54
N LEU A 80 -13.94 9.94 -3.91
CA LEU A 80 -12.51 9.65 -4.06
C LEU A 80 -12.29 8.51 -5.06
N SER A 81 -11.60 8.82 -6.16
CA SER A 81 -11.17 7.81 -7.12
C SER A 81 -9.70 7.50 -6.90
N LEU A 82 -9.37 6.23 -6.67
CA LEU A 82 -8.00 5.79 -6.47
C LEU A 82 -7.21 5.65 -7.77
N ASN A 83 -7.87 5.69 -8.91
CA ASN A 83 -7.26 5.55 -10.26
C ASN A 83 -6.52 4.21 -10.44
N VAL A 84 -7.01 3.17 -9.79
CA VAL A 84 -6.51 1.80 -9.93
C VAL A 84 -7.71 0.86 -10.06
N SER A 85 -7.50 -0.26 -10.73
CA SER A 85 -8.56 -1.26 -10.92
C SER A 85 -8.69 -2.17 -9.68
N GLY A 86 -9.85 -2.84 -9.56
CA GLY A 86 -10.02 -3.88 -8.55
C GLY A 86 -9.01 -5.02 -8.73
N SER A 87 -8.65 -5.33 -9.97
CA SER A 87 -7.61 -6.32 -10.28
C SER A 87 -6.25 -5.89 -9.74
N ASP A 88 -5.88 -4.62 -9.91
CA ASP A 88 -4.63 -4.07 -9.35
C ASP A 88 -4.61 -4.18 -7.84
N LEU A 89 -5.72 -3.88 -7.17
CA LEU A 89 -5.83 -4.00 -5.71
C LEU A 89 -5.70 -5.45 -5.26
N ALA A 90 -6.33 -6.38 -5.97
CA ALA A 90 -6.25 -7.80 -5.64
C ALA A 90 -4.82 -8.32 -5.80
N ASP A 91 -4.15 -7.98 -6.90
CA ASP A 91 -2.77 -8.38 -7.15
C ASP A 91 -1.83 -7.85 -6.07
N LEU A 92 -1.95 -6.56 -5.73
CA LEU A 92 -1.11 -5.94 -4.72
C LEU A 92 -1.35 -6.55 -3.33
N THR A 93 -2.59 -6.90 -3.02
CA THR A 93 -2.96 -7.54 -1.75
C THR A 93 -2.23 -8.88 -1.54
N THR A 94 -1.92 -9.60 -2.62
CA THR A 94 -1.23 -10.90 -2.50
C THR A 94 0.14 -10.80 -1.82
N TYR A 95 0.74 -9.61 -1.81
CA TYR A 95 2.06 -9.39 -1.21
C TYR A 95 1.99 -9.00 0.29
N ALA A 96 0.80 -8.98 0.88
CA ALA A 96 0.60 -8.56 2.27
C ALA A 96 1.25 -9.51 3.29
N THR A 97 1.37 -10.79 2.94
CA THR A 97 2.00 -11.80 3.77
C THR A 97 3.38 -12.13 3.22
N GLY A 98 4.29 -12.54 4.10
CA GLY A 98 5.67 -12.85 3.73
C GLY A 98 5.82 -13.88 2.61
N PRO A 99 7.05 -14.05 2.11
CA PRO A 99 7.29 -15.01 1.07
C PRO A 99 6.85 -16.41 1.53
N ARG A 100 6.13 -17.10 0.65
CA ARG A 100 5.71 -18.46 0.93
C ARG A 100 6.80 -19.40 0.48
N TYR A 101 7.40 -20.09 1.43
CA TYR A 101 8.34 -21.15 1.13
C TYR A 101 7.56 -22.43 0.92
N VAL A 102 7.85 -23.12 -0.18
CA VAL A 102 7.23 -24.39 -0.47
C VAL A 102 7.92 -25.46 0.35
N LEU A 103 7.17 -26.09 1.25
CA LEU A 103 7.64 -27.21 2.04
C LEU A 103 7.23 -28.57 1.44
N ASP A 104 6.26 -28.57 0.52
CA ASP A 104 5.73 -29.77 -0.09
C ASP A 104 5.87 -29.75 -1.62
N ALA A 105 6.30 -30.87 -2.20
CA ALA A 105 6.38 -31.05 -3.64
C ALA A 105 4.99 -30.90 -4.26
N GLY A 106 4.82 -29.91 -5.13
CA GLY A 106 3.57 -29.66 -5.85
C GLY A 106 2.82 -28.39 -5.47
N THR A 107 3.24 -27.67 -4.41
CA THR A 107 2.73 -26.32 -4.11
C THR A 107 3.84 -25.31 -4.40
N GLU A 108 3.90 -24.84 -5.64
CA GLU A 108 4.84 -23.77 -5.99
C GLU A 108 4.14 -22.43 -5.86
N THR A 109 4.59 -21.60 -4.91
CA THR A 109 4.36 -20.15 -4.96
C THR A 109 5.56 -19.55 -5.67
N GLU A 110 5.32 -19.06 -6.87
CA GLU A 110 6.35 -18.35 -7.60
C GLU A 110 6.65 -17.01 -6.94
N ASP A 111 7.93 -16.67 -6.86
CA ASP A 111 8.32 -15.33 -6.48
C ASP A 111 7.84 -14.34 -7.53
N PRO A 112 7.49 -13.10 -7.14
CA PRO A 112 7.13 -12.11 -8.13
C PRO A 112 8.31 -11.80 -9.06
N THR A 113 7.97 -11.46 -10.30
CA THR A 113 8.95 -11.02 -11.29
C THR A 113 9.27 -9.53 -11.07
N TRP A 114 10.35 -9.05 -11.68
CA TRP A 114 10.66 -7.62 -11.66
C TRP A 114 9.60 -6.79 -12.38
N ALA A 115 8.95 -7.32 -13.42
CA ALA A 115 7.83 -6.67 -14.09
C ALA A 115 6.65 -6.50 -13.13
N GLU A 116 6.35 -7.52 -12.33
CA GLU A 116 5.31 -7.44 -11.29
C GLU A 116 5.68 -6.44 -10.20
N ALA A 117 6.95 -6.40 -9.79
CA ALA A 117 7.44 -5.43 -8.81
C ALA A 117 7.29 -3.99 -9.33
N GLU A 118 7.65 -3.75 -10.58
CA GLU A 118 7.47 -2.44 -11.22
C GLU A 118 6.00 -2.02 -11.23
N ARG A 119 5.11 -2.94 -11.59
CA ARG A 119 3.66 -2.69 -11.56
C ARG A 119 3.16 -2.39 -10.15
N ALA A 120 3.65 -3.12 -9.15
CA ALA A 120 3.30 -2.89 -7.75
C ALA A 120 3.65 -1.47 -7.30
N VAL A 121 4.84 -0.98 -7.66
CA VAL A 121 5.27 0.39 -7.33
C VAL A 121 4.37 1.43 -8.02
N VAL A 122 4.02 1.20 -9.28
CA VAL A 122 3.13 2.11 -10.03
C VAL A 122 1.76 2.20 -9.35
N VAL A 123 1.16 1.05 -9.03
CA VAL A 123 -0.17 1.01 -8.39
C VAL A 123 -0.12 1.66 -7.01
N ALA A 124 0.84 1.28 -6.18
CA ALA A 124 1.00 1.86 -4.84
C ALA A 124 1.24 3.38 -4.93
N GLY A 125 2.07 3.82 -5.86
CA GLY A 125 2.35 5.23 -6.08
C GLY A 125 1.11 6.04 -6.40
N ARG A 126 0.20 5.49 -7.24
CA ARG A 126 -1.08 6.14 -7.56
C ARG A 126 -1.96 6.27 -6.33
N ILE A 127 -2.05 5.22 -5.52
CA ILE A 127 -2.85 5.23 -4.29
C ILE A 127 -2.31 6.26 -3.31
N VAL A 128 -1.01 6.24 -3.04
CA VAL A 128 -0.37 7.17 -2.11
C VAL A 128 -0.56 8.62 -2.57
N ALA A 129 -0.34 8.90 -3.85
CA ALA A 129 -0.51 10.24 -4.41
C ALA A 129 -1.94 10.74 -4.27
N THR A 130 -2.92 9.88 -4.57
CA THR A 130 -4.34 10.21 -4.46
C THR A 130 -4.73 10.55 -3.02
N ILE A 131 -4.28 9.75 -2.06
CA ILE A 131 -4.59 9.99 -0.65
C ILE A 131 -3.89 11.26 -0.15
N ARG A 132 -2.64 11.49 -0.51
CA ARG A 132 -1.92 12.72 -0.14
C ARG A 132 -2.66 13.97 -0.64
N GLU A 133 -3.09 13.95 -1.89
CA GLU A 133 -3.85 15.05 -2.47
C GLU A 133 -5.18 15.24 -1.73
N HIS A 134 -5.90 14.14 -1.46
CA HIS A 134 -7.18 14.18 -0.74
C HIS A 134 -7.03 14.77 0.66
N LEU A 135 -5.94 14.45 1.35
CA LEU A 135 -5.67 14.95 2.70
C LEU A 135 -5.03 16.35 2.71
N GLY A 136 -4.74 16.91 1.55
CA GLY A 136 -4.11 18.23 1.43
C GLY A 136 -2.66 18.27 1.86
N GLU A 137 -1.97 17.13 1.88
CA GLU A 137 -0.56 17.07 2.23
C GLU A 137 0.31 17.52 1.06
N PRO A 138 1.35 18.34 1.30
CA PRO A 138 2.24 18.79 0.24
C PRO A 138 2.98 17.62 -0.42
N GLY A 139 3.18 17.74 -1.72
CA GLY A 139 3.86 16.75 -2.56
C GLY A 139 5.31 16.49 -2.22
#